data_7e4146c7fc596c12d467c69d4f9cccca
#
_entry.id   7e4146c7fc596c12d467c69d4f9cccca
#
_cell.length_a   1.000
_cell.length_b   1.000
_cell.length_c   1.000
_cell.angle_alpha   90.00
_cell.angle_beta   90.00
_cell.angle_gamma   90.00
#
_symmetry.space_group_name_H-M   'P 1'
#
loop_
_entity.id
_entity.type
_entity.pdbx_description
1 polymer ?
#
loop_
_entity_poly.entity_id
_entity_poly.type
_entity_poly.pdbx_seq_one_letter_code
_entity_poly.pdbx_strand_id
1 'polypeptide(L)'
;VLLALSMPTPALAPLGWVALGPLCVAVARTARRPAPRGPRPFLLGLVTGLVMFAGTVSWTSDVLAIFGGLNAALAWLLAGLLIGYLAVYPALFSLALTAALVRGGTPALVLAPDIWVGTEWLRGTLFTGFPWVLLGYSQSDTLAPLQAASVVGIYGLSGLVALPSAAIALLVTPDRGRQRARVVLAAACLAVVGVAVVWGSARVRSGALLAGPTSRVALVQGNVPQGQKWDPAHRDAILERYTHLTAEAARRGVDLVVWPESSTPFVWNRDAEYAEIMRARLVSAGVPVVFGSDEVVGPSEFYNAAFVMDAQGEIRGSYRKMHLVPFGEYIPVRWLLFFADSLVEGFSDFSAGQRLTLLPVGSHRLSVAVCY
;
A
#
# COMPACT_ATOMS: atom_id res chain seq x y z
N VAL A 1 -17.55 -1.21 -10.42
CA VAL A 1 -18.26 -1.63 -9.21
C VAL A 1 -17.61 -2.85 -8.56
N LEU A 2 -17.47 -4.02 -9.27
CA LEU A 2 -16.89 -5.24 -8.66
C LEU A 2 -15.50 -5.01 -8.11
N LEU A 3 -14.62 -4.27 -8.81
CA LEU A 3 -13.29 -3.89 -8.34
C LEU A 3 -13.34 -3.06 -7.05
N ALA A 4 -14.27 -2.11 -6.95
CA ALA A 4 -14.42 -1.33 -5.72
C ALA A 4 -14.97 -2.18 -4.57
N LEU A 5 -15.95 -3.03 -4.84
CA LEU A 5 -16.55 -3.91 -3.82
C LEU A 5 -15.60 -5.00 -3.31
N SER A 6 -14.60 -5.41 -4.11
CA SER A 6 -13.60 -6.39 -3.66
C SER A 6 -12.60 -5.81 -2.65
N MET A 7 -12.66 -4.49 -2.38
CA MET A 7 -11.77 -3.77 -1.48
C MET A 7 -12.58 -2.82 -0.60
N PRO A 8 -12.28 -2.66 0.66
CA PRO A 8 -11.37 -3.39 1.55
C PRO A 8 -12.07 -4.50 2.34
N THR A 9 -13.25 -4.95 1.92
CA THR A 9 -14.12 -5.82 2.73
C THR A 9 -13.77 -7.30 2.52
N PRO A 10 -13.24 -8.02 3.53
CA PRO A 10 -12.83 -9.42 3.41
C PRO A 10 -13.92 -10.35 2.89
N ALA A 11 -15.18 -10.12 3.29
CA ALA A 11 -16.33 -10.92 2.85
C ALA A 11 -16.55 -10.87 1.33
N LEU A 12 -16.10 -9.82 0.65
CA LEU A 12 -16.23 -9.61 -0.78
C LEU A 12 -14.94 -9.87 -1.57
N ALA A 13 -13.85 -10.30 -0.90
CA ALA A 13 -12.58 -10.67 -1.52
C ALA A 13 -12.72 -11.61 -2.73
N PRO A 14 -13.65 -12.60 -2.77
CA PRO A 14 -13.84 -13.45 -3.94
C PRO A 14 -14.22 -12.69 -5.21
N LEU A 15 -14.82 -11.49 -5.11
CA LEU A 15 -15.13 -10.66 -6.27
C LEU A 15 -13.88 -10.24 -7.03
N GLY A 16 -12.73 -10.08 -6.37
CA GLY A 16 -11.46 -9.72 -7.02
C GLY A 16 -11.11 -10.65 -8.17
N TRP A 17 -11.35 -11.95 -8.02
CA TRP A 17 -11.02 -12.97 -9.02
C TRP A 17 -11.78 -12.82 -10.35
N VAL A 18 -12.95 -12.18 -10.32
CA VAL A 18 -13.82 -12.02 -11.50
C VAL A 18 -14.03 -10.55 -11.90
N ALA A 19 -13.50 -9.63 -11.10
CA ALA A 19 -13.80 -8.20 -11.19
C ALA A 19 -13.39 -7.55 -12.53
N LEU A 20 -12.29 -8.02 -13.15
CA LEU A 20 -11.83 -7.56 -14.45
C LEU A 20 -12.56 -8.24 -15.63
N GLY A 21 -13.23 -9.35 -15.40
CA GLY A 21 -13.89 -10.13 -16.45
C GLY A 21 -14.83 -9.29 -17.33
N PRO A 22 -15.77 -8.51 -16.76
CA PRO A 22 -16.67 -7.66 -17.56
C PRO A 22 -15.93 -6.65 -18.44
N LEU A 23 -14.86 -6.02 -17.94
CA LEU A 23 -14.04 -5.10 -18.73
C LEU A 23 -13.32 -5.82 -19.88
N CYS A 24 -12.69 -6.97 -19.60
CA CYS A 24 -12.02 -7.78 -20.62
C CYS A 24 -12.97 -8.20 -21.74
N VAL A 25 -14.19 -8.62 -21.40
CA VAL A 25 -15.22 -9.00 -22.37
C VAL A 25 -15.68 -7.78 -23.20
N ALA A 26 -15.91 -6.63 -22.56
CA ALA A 26 -16.31 -5.39 -23.24
C ALA A 26 -15.24 -4.91 -24.22
N VAL A 27 -13.97 -4.94 -23.81
CA VAL A 27 -12.82 -4.60 -24.65
C VAL A 27 -12.71 -5.57 -25.82
N ALA A 28 -12.84 -6.87 -25.59
CA ALA A 28 -12.79 -7.88 -26.65
C ALA A 28 -13.91 -7.72 -27.68
N ARG A 29 -15.12 -7.36 -27.26
CA ARG A 29 -16.24 -7.03 -28.17
C ARG A 29 -15.95 -5.77 -28.99
N THR A 30 -15.29 -4.78 -28.39
CA THR A 30 -14.95 -3.53 -29.07
C THR A 30 -13.83 -3.74 -30.11
N ALA A 31 -12.83 -4.56 -29.78
CA ALA A 31 -11.71 -4.89 -30.68
C ALA A 31 -12.14 -5.58 -31.99
N ARG A 32 -13.33 -6.18 -32.03
CA ARG A 32 -13.90 -6.87 -33.22
C ARG A 32 -14.68 -5.96 -34.16
N ARG A 33 -14.90 -4.70 -33.79
CA ARG A 33 -15.63 -3.76 -34.64
C ARG A 33 -14.77 -3.27 -35.81
N PRO A 34 -15.39 -2.82 -36.92
CA PRO A 34 -14.65 -2.36 -38.10
C PRO A 34 -13.68 -1.19 -37.81
N ALA A 35 -13.94 -0.40 -36.78
CA ALA A 35 -13.07 0.67 -36.33
C ALA A 35 -12.64 0.48 -34.85
N PRO A 36 -11.79 -0.48 -34.54
CA PRO A 36 -11.38 -0.77 -33.14
C PRO A 36 -10.49 0.32 -32.52
N ARG A 37 -9.95 1.25 -33.36
CA ARG A 37 -9.05 2.34 -32.93
C ARG A 37 -9.76 3.63 -32.49
N GLY A 38 -11.08 3.62 -32.39
CA GLY A 38 -11.84 4.78 -31.89
C GLY A 38 -11.68 4.96 -30.36
N PRO A 39 -12.29 6.01 -29.76
CA PRO A 39 -12.14 6.35 -28.34
C PRO A 39 -12.78 5.34 -27.38
N ARG A 40 -13.59 4.41 -27.88
CA ARG A 40 -14.37 3.47 -27.05
C ARG A 40 -13.54 2.60 -26.10
N PRO A 41 -12.41 1.98 -26.50
CA PRO A 41 -11.59 1.20 -25.55
C PRO A 41 -11.09 2.06 -24.39
N PHE A 42 -10.61 3.26 -24.69
CA PHE A 42 -10.18 4.22 -23.68
C PHE A 42 -11.31 4.59 -22.72
N LEU A 43 -12.50 4.92 -23.24
CA LEU A 43 -13.66 5.29 -22.44
C LEU A 43 -14.16 4.15 -21.57
N LEU A 44 -14.11 2.89 -22.03
CA LEU A 44 -14.48 1.73 -21.22
C LEU A 44 -13.55 1.60 -20.00
N GLY A 45 -12.24 1.73 -20.21
CA GLY A 45 -11.28 1.71 -19.13
C GLY A 45 -11.42 2.92 -18.21
N LEU A 46 -11.59 4.12 -18.76
CA LEU A 46 -11.75 5.36 -18.01
C LEU A 46 -12.97 5.29 -17.08
N VAL A 47 -14.13 4.90 -17.59
CA VAL A 47 -15.35 4.75 -16.78
C VAL A 47 -15.16 3.69 -15.71
N THR A 48 -14.50 2.56 -16.05
CA THR A 48 -14.19 1.52 -15.06
C THR A 48 -13.29 2.07 -13.95
N GLY A 49 -12.25 2.84 -14.31
CA GLY A 49 -11.35 3.49 -13.37
C GLY A 49 -12.05 4.54 -12.50
N LEU A 50 -12.86 5.42 -13.11
CA LEU A 50 -13.63 6.41 -12.34
C LEU A 50 -14.52 5.76 -11.29
N VAL A 51 -15.28 4.73 -11.65
CA VAL A 51 -16.15 4.02 -10.70
C VAL A 51 -15.34 3.26 -9.65
N MET A 52 -14.22 2.63 -10.04
CA MET A 52 -13.33 1.93 -9.10
C MET A 52 -12.76 2.90 -8.08
N PHE A 53 -12.11 3.97 -8.54
CA PHE A 53 -11.40 4.88 -7.65
C PHE A 53 -12.34 5.83 -6.89
N ALA A 54 -13.47 6.21 -7.45
CA ALA A 54 -14.50 6.91 -6.68
C ALA A 54 -15.00 6.06 -5.49
N GLY A 55 -15.11 4.74 -5.66
CA GLY A 55 -15.52 3.84 -4.58
C GLY A 55 -14.41 3.47 -3.58
N THR A 56 -13.14 3.76 -3.88
CA THR A 56 -12.02 3.27 -3.05
C THR A 56 -11.11 4.35 -2.50
N VAL A 57 -11.05 5.54 -3.12
CA VAL A 57 -10.14 6.63 -2.69
C VAL A 57 -10.86 7.96 -2.44
N SER A 58 -12.19 8.00 -2.48
CA SER A 58 -12.98 9.22 -2.16
C SER A 58 -12.74 9.76 -0.75
N TRP A 59 -12.35 8.91 0.19
CA TRP A 59 -11.97 9.30 1.55
C TRP A 59 -10.84 10.35 1.60
N THR A 60 -10.07 10.50 0.52
CA THR A 60 -9.03 11.54 0.42
C THR A 60 -9.60 12.95 0.51
N SER A 61 -10.88 13.17 0.13
CA SER A 61 -11.56 14.44 0.34
C SER A 61 -11.70 14.79 1.81
N ASP A 62 -12.01 13.80 2.67
CA ASP A 62 -12.15 14.01 4.11
C ASP A 62 -10.79 14.32 4.75
N VAL A 63 -9.73 13.64 4.31
CA VAL A 63 -8.35 13.91 4.75
C VAL A 63 -7.95 15.34 4.40
N LEU A 64 -8.19 15.77 3.17
CA LEU A 64 -7.89 17.14 2.72
C LEU A 64 -8.69 18.21 3.48
N ALA A 65 -9.96 17.92 3.81
CA ALA A 65 -10.79 18.85 4.56
C ALA A 65 -10.38 18.91 6.05
N ILE A 66 -10.20 17.76 6.70
CA ILE A 66 -9.98 17.68 8.16
C ILE A 66 -8.54 18.06 8.52
N PHE A 67 -7.56 17.50 7.81
CA PHE A 67 -6.14 17.69 8.14
C PHE A 67 -5.47 18.76 7.28
N GLY A 68 -5.94 18.97 6.04
CA GLY A 68 -5.44 20.04 5.16
C GLY A 68 -6.15 21.37 5.36
N GLY A 69 -7.18 21.46 6.22
CA GLY A 69 -7.93 22.69 6.46
C GLY A 69 -8.69 23.25 5.26
N LEU A 70 -8.85 22.46 4.19
CA LEU A 70 -9.51 22.91 2.97
C LEU A 70 -11.03 22.94 3.12
N ASN A 71 -11.69 23.89 2.46
CA ASN A 71 -13.15 23.82 2.35
C ASN A 71 -13.58 22.59 1.54
N ALA A 72 -14.79 22.09 1.82
CA ALA A 72 -15.28 20.86 1.24
C ALA A 72 -15.31 20.87 -0.33
N ALA A 73 -15.61 22.00 -0.95
CA ALA A 73 -15.67 22.10 -2.41
C ALA A 73 -14.28 21.88 -3.04
N LEU A 74 -13.24 22.50 -2.49
CA LEU A 74 -11.86 22.35 -2.95
C LEU A 74 -11.33 20.94 -2.64
N ALA A 75 -11.63 20.39 -1.46
CA ALA A 75 -11.25 19.03 -1.09
C ALA A 75 -11.83 17.98 -2.07
N TRP A 76 -13.12 18.10 -2.42
CA TRP A 76 -13.76 17.24 -3.42
C TRP A 76 -13.22 17.45 -4.83
N LEU A 77 -12.89 18.68 -5.22
CA LEU A 77 -12.27 18.98 -6.51
C LEU A 77 -10.92 18.26 -6.63
N LEU A 78 -10.06 18.37 -5.62
CA LEU A 78 -8.74 17.73 -5.61
C LEU A 78 -8.83 16.20 -5.56
N ALA A 79 -9.72 15.64 -4.75
CA ALA A 79 -10.01 14.21 -4.75
C ALA A 79 -10.54 13.75 -6.12
N GLY A 80 -11.38 14.52 -6.77
CA GLY A 80 -11.88 14.25 -8.12
C GLY A 80 -10.79 14.26 -9.19
N LEU A 81 -9.84 15.19 -9.10
CA LEU A 81 -8.65 15.22 -9.98
C LEU A 81 -7.76 13.99 -9.76
N LEU A 82 -7.54 13.58 -8.51
CA LEU A 82 -6.82 12.35 -8.21
C LEU A 82 -7.54 11.12 -8.78
N ILE A 83 -8.84 11.00 -8.57
CA ILE A 83 -9.66 9.92 -9.15
C ILE A 83 -9.56 9.90 -10.68
N GLY A 84 -9.63 11.07 -11.31
CA GLY A 84 -9.48 11.22 -12.76
C GLY A 84 -8.10 10.77 -13.26
N TYR A 85 -7.04 11.20 -12.59
CA TYR A 85 -5.68 10.76 -12.86
C TYR A 85 -5.53 9.23 -12.74
N LEU A 86 -6.00 8.65 -11.64
CA LEU A 86 -5.93 7.22 -11.41
C LEU A 86 -6.74 6.42 -12.45
N ALA A 87 -7.86 6.95 -12.91
CA ALA A 87 -8.72 6.33 -13.94
C ALA A 87 -8.05 6.21 -15.32
N VAL A 88 -6.98 6.97 -15.58
CA VAL A 88 -6.19 6.84 -16.80
C VAL A 88 -5.54 5.47 -16.93
N TYR A 89 -5.14 4.83 -15.83
CA TYR A 89 -4.46 3.54 -15.87
C TYR A 89 -5.35 2.39 -16.35
N PRO A 90 -6.59 2.19 -15.88
CA PRO A 90 -7.53 1.26 -16.51
C PRO A 90 -7.88 1.64 -17.96
N ALA A 91 -7.83 2.91 -18.32
CA ALA A 91 -7.99 3.33 -19.72
C ALA A 91 -6.80 2.86 -20.57
N LEU A 92 -5.57 3.01 -20.10
CA LEU A 92 -4.36 2.47 -20.75
C LEU A 92 -4.38 0.94 -20.85
N PHE A 93 -4.82 0.26 -19.80
CA PHE A 93 -5.06 -1.19 -19.84
C PHE A 93 -5.97 -1.57 -21.00
N SER A 94 -7.12 -0.88 -21.14
CA SER A 94 -8.10 -1.18 -22.18
C SER A 94 -7.57 -0.90 -23.59
N LEU A 95 -6.73 0.13 -23.77
CA LEU A 95 -6.06 0.41 -25.04
C LEU A 95 -5.02 -0.68 -25.37
N ALA A 96 -4.17 -1.03 -24.41
CA ALA A 96 -3.13 -2.05 -24.61
C ALA A 96 -3.74 -3.44 -24.89
N LEU A 97 -4.80 -3.80 -24.15
CA LEU A 97 -5.52 -5.05 -24.39
C LEU A 97 -6.20 -5.04 -25.78
N THR A 98 -6.77 -3.92 -26.20
CA THR A 98 -7.34 -3.78 -27.56
C THR A 98 -6.26 -3.98 -28.62
N ALA A 99 -5.08 -3.37 -28.43
CA ALA A 99 -3.96 -3.53 -29.35
C ALA A 99 -3.47 -5.00 -29.46
N ALA A 100 -3.42 -5.70 -28.34
CA ALA A 100 -3.11 -7.13 -28.30
C ALA A 100 -4.16 -7.97 -29.02
N LEU A 101 -5.44 -7.68 -28.80
CA LEU A 101 -6.57 -8.37 -29.42
C LEU A 101 -6.65 -8.16 -30.94
N VAL A 102 -6.34 -6.96 -31.42
CA VAL A 102 -6.30 -6.66 -32.87
C VAL A 102 -5.23 -7.49 -33.58
N ARG A 103 -4.09 -7.75 -32.92
CA ARG A 103 -2.97 -8.52 -33.49
C ARG A 103 -3.13 -10.03 -33.30
N GLY A 104 -3.47 -10.46 -32.09
CA GLY A 104 -3.49 -11.87 -31.65
C GLY A 104 -4.87 -12.53 -31.67
N GLY A 105 -5.94 -11.75 -31.90
CA GLY A 105 -7.31 -12.23 -31.78
C GLY A 105 -7.69 -12.55 -30.32
N THR A 106 -8.79 -13.28 -30.12
CA THR A 106 -9.32 -13.60 -28.79
C THR A 106 -8.34 -14.32 -27.86
N PRO A 107 -7.44 -15.21 -28.33
CA PRO A 107 -6.40 -15.80 -27.45
C PRO A 107 -5.53 -14.78 -26.72
N ALA A 108 -5.35 -13.56 -27.28
CA ALA A 108 -4.58 -12.50 -26.63
C ALA A 108 -5.20 -12.00 -25.30
N LEU A 109 -6.42 -12.42 -24.95
CA LEU A 109 -7.00 -12.20 -23.62
C LEU A 109 -6.16 -12.83 -22.49
N VAL A 110 -5.33 -13.83 -22.79
CA VAL A 110 -4.38 -14.40 -21.81
C VAL A 110 -3.39 -13.37 -21.29
N LEU A 111 -3.11 -12.30 -22.04
CA LEU A 111 -2.21 -11.22 -21.68
C LEU A 111 -2.88 -10.16 -20.76
N ALA A 112 -4.19 -10.28 -20.51
CA ALA A 112 -4.89 -9.30 -19.68
C ALA A 112 -4.29 -9.16 -18.26
N PRO A 113 -3.90 -10.23 -17.54
CA PRO A 113 -3.23 -10.13 -16.25
C PRO A 113 -1.92 -9.34 -16.32
N ASP A 114 -1.06 -9.63 -17.31
CA ASP A 114 0.24 -8.96 -17.44
C ASP A 114 0.09 -7.47 -17.77
N ILE A 115 -0.85 -7.15 -18.67
CA ILE A 115 -1.15 -5.75 -19.02
C ILE A 115 -1.72 -5.01 -17.79
N TRP A 116 -2.58 -5.66 -17.01
CA TRP A 116 -3.11 -5.07 -15.78
C TRP A 116 -2.00 -4.78 -14.78
N VAL A 117 -1.16 -5.76 -14.50
CA VAL A 117 0.02 -5.62 -13.62
C VAL A 117 0.94 -4.49 -14.11
N GLY A 118 1.20 -4.42 -15.43
CA GLY A 118 1.98 -3.33 -16.00
C GLY A 118 1.38 -1.95 -15.72
N THR A 119 0.06 -1.80 -15.80
CA THR A 119 -0.61 -0.52 -15.47
C THR A 119 -0.65 -0.24 -13.97
N GLU A 120 -0.76 -1.25 -13.12
CA GLU A 120 -0.61 -1.10 -11.66
C GLU A 120 0.80 -0.67 -11.28
N TRP A 121 1.81 -1.29 -11.90
CA TRP A 121 3.22 -0.93 -11.67
C TRP A 121 3.51 0.52 -12.11
N LEU A 122 3.05 0.93 -13.30
CA LEU A 122 3.17 2.32 -13.73
C LEU A 122 2.51 3.29 -12.75
N ARG A 123 1.33 2.96 -12.23
CA ARG A 123 0.62 3.74 -11.22
C ARG A 123 1.38 3.79 -9.89
N GLY A 124 2.06 2.72 -9.55
CA GLY A 124 2.85 2.61 -8.32
C GLY A 124 4.23 3.30 -8.39
N THR A 125 4.66 3.76 -9.60
CA THR A 125 6.01 4.33 -9.78
C THR A 125 6.01 5.71 -10.43
N LEU A 126 5.07 5.99 -11.33
CA LEU A 126 5.03 7.24 -12.08
C LEU A 126 4.61 8.40 -11.16
N PHE A 127 5.30 9.55 -11.24
CA PHE A 127 5.10 10.74 -10.39
C PHE A 127 5.17 10.42 -8.89
N THR A 128 6.16 9.62 -8.49
CA THR A 128 6.39 9.07 -7.14
C THR A 128 5.47 7.92 -6.75
N GLY A 129 4.45 7.64 -7.56
CA GLY A 129 3.58 6.50 -7.42
C GLY A 129 2.40 6.69 -6.46
N PHE A 130 1.32 5.96 -6.75
CA PHE A 130 0.17 5.81 -5.87
C PHE A 130 -0.27 4.33 -5.89
N PRO A 131 0.42 3.45 -5.15
CA PRO A 131 0.19 2.00 -5.17
C PRO A 131 -1.02 1.56 -4.32
N TRP A 132 -1.97 2.45 -4.05
CA TRP A 132 -3.21 2.11 -3.34
C TRP A 132 -4.11 1.22 -4.20
N VAL A 133 -4.84 0.32 -3.57
CA VAL A 133 -5.91 -0.47 -4.21
C VAL A 133 -5.36 -1.32 -5.37
N LEU A 134 -4.23 -2.01 -5.17
CA LEU A 134 -3.76 -3.05 -6.11
C LEU A 134 -4.71 -4.26 -6.02
N LEU A 135 -4.99 -4.90 -7.15
CA LEU A 135 -5.93 -6.01 -7.20
C LEU A 135 -5.56 -7.15 -6.24
N GLY A 136 -4.27 -7.39 -6.02
CA GLY A 136 -3.76 -8.36 -5.06
C GLY A 136 -4.17 -8.09 -3.62
N TYR A 137 -4.40 -6.83 -3.23
CA TYR A 137 -4.86 -6.49 -1.88
C TYR A 137 -6.27 -7.02 -1.57
N SER A 138 -7.08 -7.31 -2.58
CA SER A 138 -8.37 -7.98 -2.36
C SER A 138 -8.24 -9.33 -1.65
N GLN A 139 -7.03 -9.92 -1.63
CA GLN A 139 -6.76 -11.23 -1.02
C GLN A 139 -6.01 -11.13 0.32
N SER A 140 -5.90 -9.95 0.94
CA SER A 140 -5.16 -9.74 2.20
C SER A 140 -5.53 -10.69 3.34
N ASP A 141 -6.80 -11.06 3.42
CA ASP A 141 -7.33 -11.94 4.46
C ASP A 141 -7.46 -13.41 4.02
N THR A 142 -7.05 -13.73 2.80
CA THR A 142 -7.12 -15.08 2.24
C THR A 142 -5.75 -15.72 2.26
N LEU A 143 -5.39 -16.42 3.34
CA LEU A 143 -4.04 -16.91 3.61
C LEU A 143 -3.43 -17.77 2.50
N ALA A 144 -4.21 -18.62 1.83
CA ALA A 144 -3.68 -19.53 0.82
C ALA A 144 -3.15 -18.80 -0.42
N PRO A 145 -3.93 -18.00 -1.16
CA PRO A 145 -3.41 -17.25 -2.31
C PRO A 145 -2.38 -16.18 -1.89
N LEU A 146 -2.52 -15.60 -0.68
CA LEU A 146 -1.59 -14.61 -0.16
C LEU A 146 -0.15 -15.13 -0.08
N GLN A 147 0.05 -16.44 0.12
CA GLN A 147 1.39 -17.05 0.14
C GLN A 147 2.18 -16.78 -1.15
N ALA A 148 1.50 -16.63 -2.29
CA ALA A 148 2.16 -16.31 -3.56
C ALA A 148 2.93 -14.96 -3.49
N ALA A 149 2.47 -14.00 -2.69
CA ALA A 149 3.16 -12.72 -2.52
C ALA A 149 4.60 -12.87 -2.00
N SER A 150 4.91 -13.93 -1.24
CA SER A 150 6.28 -14.19 -0.77
C SER A 150 7.27 -14.58 -1.89
N VAL A 151 6.77 -14.94 -3.08
CA VAL A 151 7.57 -15.34 -4.23
C VAL A 151 7.52 -14.27 -5.33
N VAL A 152 6.32 -13.78 -5.66
CA VAL A 152 6.09 -12.87 -6.80
C VAL A 152 5.70 -11.45 -6.39
N GLY A 153 5.69 -11.14 -5.09
CA GLY A 153 5.28 -9.85 -4.56
C GLY A 153 3.81 -9.53 -4.79
N ILE A 154 3.41 -8.32 -4.44
CA ILE A 154 2.01 -7.88 -4.55
C ILE A 154 1.55 -7.78 -6.01
N TYR A 155 2.44 -7.35 -6.92
CA TYR A 155 2.11 -7.25 -8.35
C TYR A 155 1.88 -8.63 -8.98
N GLY A 156 2.70 -9.63 -8.62
CA GLY A 156 2.47 -11.00 -9.07
C GLY A 156 1.18 -11.60 -8.49
N LEU A 157 0.83 -11.24 -7.25
CA LEU A 157 -0.47 -11.62 -6.67
C LEU A 157 -1.63 -10.95 -7.41
N SER A 158 -1.51 -9.66 -7.81
CA SER A 158 -2.49 -9.00 -8.68
C SER A 158 -2.68 -9.75 -10.00
N GLY A 159 -1.57 -10.17 -10.63
CA GLY A 159 -1.62 -10.98 -11.85
C GLY A 159 -2.34 -12.32 -11.63
N LEU A 160 -2.02 -13.02 -10.55
CA LEU A 160 -2.67 -14.26 -10.16
C LEU A 160 -4.20 -14.08 -9.99
N VAL A 161 -4.61 -13.03 -9.31
CA VAL A 161 -6.03 -12.70 -9.08
C VAL A 161 -6.75 -12.31 -10.38
N ALA A 162 -6.05 -11.75 -11.36
CA ALA A 162 -6.61 -11.39 -12.65
C ALA A 162 -6.81 -12.58 -13.61
N LEU A 163 -6.10 -13.72 -13.40
CA LEU A 163 -6.16 -14.89 -14.29
C LEU A 163 -7.58 -15.46 -14.48
N PRO A 164 -8.43 -15.64 -13.46
CA PRO A 164 -9.79 -16.12 -13.66
C PRO A 164 -10.66 -15.17 -14.49
N SER A 165 -10.46 -13.86 -14.34
CA SER A 165 -11.10 -12.87 -15.20
C SER A 165 -10.73 -13.03 -16.66
N ALA A 166 -9.45 -13.30 -16.96
CA ALA A 166 -8.98 -13.61 -18.31
C ALA A 166 -9.56 -14.95 -18.83
N ALA A 167 -9.59 -15.99 -17.99
CA ALA A 167 -10.19 -17.28 -18.32
C ALA A 167 -11.68 -17.15 -18.68
N ILE A 168 -12.45 -16.43 -17.86
CA ILE A 168 -13.87 -16.15 -18.14
C ILE A 168 -14.00 -15.42 -19.48
N ALA A 169 -13.22 -14.37 -19.70
CA ALA A 169 -13.28 -13.60 -20.95
C ALA A 169 -12.93 -14.47 -22.18
N LEU A 170 -11.91 -15.37 -22.07
CA LEU A 170 -11.57 -16.34 -23.10
C LEU A 170 -12.75 -17.28 -23.42
N LEU A 171 -13.46 -17.76 -22.42
CA LEU A 171 -14.56 -18.71 -22.59
C LEU A 171 -15.81 -18.05 -23.17
N VAL A 172 -16.20 -16.87 -22.68
CA VAL A 172 -17.45 -16.21 -23.07
C VAL A 172 -17.36 -15.38 -24.35
N THR A 173 -16.14 -15.05 -24.82
CA THR A 173 -15.97 -14.27 -26.05
C THR A 173 -15.92 -15.21 -27.27
N PRO A 174 -16.93 -15.28 -28.13
CA PRO A 174 -16.97 -16.24 -29.25
C PRO A 174 -15.81 -15.99 -30.23
N ASP A 175 -15.23 -17.08 -30.80
CA ASP A 175 -14.24 -17.01 -31.86
C ASP A 175 -14.18 -18.38 -32.52
N ARG A 176 -14.91 -18.55 -33.66
CA ARG A 176 -15.17 -19.83 -34.28
C ARG A 176 -13.89 -20.54 -34.72
N GLY A 177 -12.86 -19.81 -35.16
CA GLY A 177 -11.60 -20.40 -35.67
C GLY A 177 -10.59 -20.74 -34.57
N ARG A 178 -10.78 -20.33 -33.31
CA ARG A 178 -9.77 -20.42 -32.23
C ARG A 178 -10.32 -21.02 -30.92
N GLN A 179 -11.42 -21.73 -30.99
CA GLN A 179 -12.11 -22.28 -29.81
C GLN A 179 -11.19 -23.16 -28.95
N ARG A 180 -10.45 -24.10 -29.58
CA ARG A 180 -9.53 -25.01 -28.88
C ARG A 180 -8.44 -24.23 -28.14
N ALA A 181 -7.80 -23.26 -28.79
CA ALA A 181 -6.77 -22.43 -28.16
C ALA A 181 -7.32 -21.66 -26.95
N ARG A 182 -8.52 -21.06 -27.04
CA ARG A 182 -9.17 -20.34 -25.96
C ARG A 182 -9.43 -21.22 -24.76
N VAL A 183 -9.98 -22.41 -24.96
CA VAL A 183 -10.25 -23.39 -23.89
C VAL A 183 -8.96 -23.82 -23.22
N VAL A 184 -7.91 -24.13 -23.99
CA VAL A 184 -6.60 -24.52 -23.46
C VAL A 184 -6.00 -23.38 -22.62
N LEU A 185 -6.03 -22.14 -23.13
CA LEU A 185 -5.50 -20.98 -22.39
C LEU A 185 -6.31 -20.70 -21.13
N ALA A 186 -7.64 -20.79 -21.18
CA ALA A 186 -8.49 -20.63 -20.00
C ALA A 186 -8.20 -21.70 -18.93
N ALA A 187 -8.05 -22.96 -19.37
CA ALA A 187 -7.67 -24.06 -18.48
C ALA A 187 -6.27 -23.83 -17.87
N ALA A 188 -5.32 -23.35 -18.66
CA ALA A 188 -3.99 -23.00 -18.14
C ALA A 188 -4.03 -21.89 -17.09
N CYS A 189 -4.79 -20.80 -17.33
CA CYS A 189 -5.00 -19.74 -16.33
C CYS A 189 -5.55 -20.31 -15.02
N LEU A 190 -6.58 -21.14 -15.09
CA LEU A 190 -7.19 -21.73 -13.89
C LEU A 190 -6.28 -22.75 -13.22
N ALA A 191 -5.47 -23.50 -13.99
CA ALA A 191 -4.48 -24.42 -13.44
C ALA A 191 -3.39 -23.70 -12.65
N VAL A 192 -2.89 -22.55 -13.13
CA VAL A 192 -1.92 -21.70 -12.40
C VAL A 192 -2.50 -21.25 -11.08
N VAL A 193 -3.74 -20.77 -11.07
CA VAL A 193 -4.44 -20.37 -9.83
C VAL A 193 -4.59 -21.57 -8.89
N GLY A 194 -5.04 -22.72 -9.40
CA GLY A 194 -5.19 -23.95 -8.64
C GLY A 194 -3.87 -24.39 -7.96
N VAL A 195 -2.78 -24.39 -8.72
CA VAL A 195 -1.45 -24.71 -8.21
C VAL A 195 -1.02 -23.75 -7.12
N ALA A 196 -1.20 -22.43 -7.33
CA ALA A 196 -0.83 -21.42 -6.33
C ALA A 196 -1.64 -21.57 -5.03
N VAL A 197 -2.95 -21.81 -5.13
CA VAL A 197 -3.83 -22.00 -3.96
C VAL A 197 -3.51 -23.31 -3.24
N VAL A 198 -3.29 -24.42 -3.95
CA VAL A 198 -2.91 -25.71 -3.34
C VAL A 198 -1.57 -25.60 -2.66
N TRP A 199 -0.56 -25.00 -3.32
CA TRP A 199 0.76 -24.77 -2.73
C TRP A 199 0.67 -23.88 -1.48
N GLY A 200 -0.03 -22.77 -1.57
CA GLY A 200 -0.21 -21.86 -0.43
C GLY A 200 -0.96 -22.52 0.73
N SER A 201 -2.00 -23.32 0.43
CA SER A 201 -2.72 -24.10 1.44
C SER A 201 -1.82 -25.14 2.12
N ALA A 202 -0.98 -25.82 1.35
CA ALA A 202 -0.01 -26.77 1.91
C ALA A 202 1.02 -26.08 2.80
N ARG A 203 1.53 -24.90 2.35
CA ARG A 203 2.49 -24.11 3.12
C ARG A 203 1.92 -23.60 4.45
N VAL A 204 0.67 -23.11 4.44
CA VAL A 204 -0.01 -22.70 5.69
C VAL A 204 -0.24 -23.88 6.62
N ARG A 205 -0.73 -25.02 6.09
CA ARG A 205 -0.99 -26.22 6.90
C ARG A 205 0.27 -26.86 7.48
N SER A 206 1.39 -26.78 6.79
CA SER A 206 2.65 -27.37 7.27
C SER A 206 3.19 -26.71 8.52
N GLY A 207 2.75 -25.48 8.86
CA GLY A 207 3.30 -24.71 9.98
C GLY A 207 4.78 -24.31 9.81
N ALA A 208 5.40 -24.59 8.65
CA ALA A 208 6.82 -24.34 8.44
C ALA A 208 7.23 -22.86 8.60
N LEU A 209 6.28 -21.94 8.38
CA LEU A 209 6.50 -20.51 8.59
C LEU A 209 6.52 -20.09 10.06
N LEU A 210 6.03 -20.96 10.94
CA LEU A 210 5.99 -20.75 12.39
C LEU A 210 7.08 -21.56 13.10
N ALA A 211 7.89 -22.31 12.35
CA ALA A 211 8.99 -23.08 12.90
C ALA A 211 10.21 -22.17 13.12
N GLY A 212 10.87 -22.33 14.25
CA GLY A 212 12.07 -21.59 14.60
C GLY A 212 11.99 -20.90 15.97
N PRO A 213 13.02 -20.12 16.33
CA PRO A 213 13.00 -19.32 17.55
C PRO A 213 11.84 -18.32 17.52
N THR A 214 11.14 -18.20 18.63
CA THR A 214 10.03 -17.25 18.79
C THR A 214 10.47 -16.07 19.65
N SER A 215 9.97 -14.87 19.32
CA SER A 215 10.13 -13.67 20.14
C SER A 215 8.76 -13.15 20.54
N ARG A 216 8.63 -12.74 21.79
CA ARG A 216 7.42 -12.07 22.30
C ARG A 216 7.56 -10.57 22.06
N VAL A 217 6.73 -10.03 21.18
CA VAL A 217 6.74 -8.61 20.81
C VAL A 217 5.47 -7.96 21.32
N ALA A 218 5.60 -6.84 22.03
CA ALA A 218 4.47 -5.99 22.38
C ALA A 218 4.34 -4.85 21.36
N LEU A 219 3.16 -4.73 20.77
CA LEU A 219 2.79 -3.58 19.95
C LEU A 219 2.02 -2.60 20.84
N VAL A 220 2.61 -1.42 21.07
CA VAL A 220 2.01 -0.38 21.91
C VAL A 220 1.21 0.58 21.06
N GLN A 221 -0.08 0.68 21.36
CA GLN A 221 -1.00 1.59 20.68
C GLN A 221 -1.44 2.69 21.64
N GLY A 222 -0.92 3.90 21.46
CA GLY A 222 -1.20 5.04 22.34
C GLY A 222 -2.58 5.67 22.12
N ASN A 223 -3.26 5.46 21.00
CA ASN A 223 -4.52 6.08 20.61
C ASN A 223 -4.52 7.61 20.80
N VAL A 224 -3.42 8.24 20.37
CA VAL A 224 -3.26 9.69 20.46
C VAL A 224 -4.01 10.34 19.30
N PRO A 225 -4.98 11.24 19.54
CA PRO A 225 -5.63 12.00 18.47
C PRO A 225 -4.60 12.79 17.67
N GLN A 226 -4.71 12.80 16.34
CA GLN A 226 -3.72 13.44 15.46
C GLN A 226 -3.51 14.93 15.80
N GLY A 227 -4.58 15.67 16.13
CA GLY A 227 -4.49 17.09 16.49
C GLY A 227 -3.79 17.36 17.82
N GLN A 228 -3.60 16.36 18.70
CA GLN A 228 -2.91 16.50 19.99
C GLN A 228 -1.45 16.05 19.91
N LYS A 229 -1.05 15.38 18.85
CA LYS A 229 0.24 14.68 18.75
C LYS A 229 1.43 15.63 18.89
N TRP A 230 1.33 16.83 18.34
CA TRP A 230 2.38 17.85 18.36
C TRP A 230 2.06 19.05 19.25
N ASP A 231 0.93 19.01 19.96
CA ASP A 231 0.56 20.06 20.90
C ASP A 231 1.42 19.95 22.17
N PRO A 232 2.20 21.00 22.52
CA PRO A 232 3.04 21.01 23.70
C PRO A 232 2.26 20.72 25.01
N ALA A 233 0.98 21.11 25.08
CA ALA A 233 0.13 20.87 26.25
C ALA A 233 -0.15 19.38 26.51
N HIS A 234 -0.01 18.54 25.50
CA HIS A 234 -0.28 17.08 25.59
C HIS A 234 1.00 16.23 25.66
N ARG A 235 2.18 16.85 25.53
CA ARG A 235 3.48 16.19 25.41
C ARG A 235 3.76 15.22 26.55
N ASP A 236 3.62 15.67 27.78
CA ASP A 236 3.89 14.85 28.97
C ASP A 236 2.93 13.67 29.08
N ALA A 237 1.65 13.91 28.84
CA ALA A 237 0.62 12.86 28.90
C ALA A 237 0.82 11.77 27.81
N ILE A 238 1.26 12.18 26.63
CA ILE A 238 1.58 11.25 25.54
C ILE A 238 2.79 10.40 25.90
N LEU A 239 3.88 11.03 26.36
CA LEU A 239 5.09 10.33 26.75
C LEU A 239 4.84 9.37 27.92
N GLU A 240 4.09 9.82 28.94
CA GLU A 240 3.72 8.98 30.08
C GLU A 240 2.91 7.76 29.62
N ARG A 241 1.94 7.95 28.74
CA ARG A 241 1.13 6.84 28.20
C ARG A 241 1.98 5.78 27.52
N TYR A 242 2.88 6.17 26.63
CA TYR A 242 3.76 5.21 25.91
C TYR A 242 4.73 4.51 26.86
N THR A 243 5.35 5.24 27.78
CA THR A 243 6.29 4.66 28.75
C THR A 243 5.58 3.77 29.76
N HIS A 244 4.37 4.11 30.21
CA HIS A 244 3.54 3.27 31.08
C HIS A 244 3.17 1.93 30.39
N LEU A 245 2.67 1.98 29.17
CA LEU A 245 2.34 0.80 28.37
C LEU A 245 3.58 -0.08 28.12
N THR A 246 4.74 0.54 27.92
CA THR A 246 6.02 -0.18 27.79
C THR A 246 6.38 -0.90 29.09
N ALA A 247 6.27 -0.24 30.23
CA ALA A 247 6.53 -0.87 31.53
C ALA A 247 5.54 -2.01 31.82
N GLU A 248 4.28 -1.88 31.42
CA GLU A 248 3.29 -2.95 31.51
C GLU A 248 3.66 -4.15 30.63
N ALA A 249 4.07 -3.91 29.40
CA ALA A 249 4.53 -4.94 28.46
C ALA A 249 5.78 -5.66 29.01
N ALA A 250 6.75 -4.92 29.54
CA ALA A 250 7.97 -5.47 30.12
C ALA A 250 7.68 -6.43 31.29
N ARG A 251 6.73 -6.10 32.18
CA ARG A 251 6.28 -7.01 33.25
C ARG A 251 5.70 -8.33 32.75
N ARG A 252 5.23 -8.39 31.49
CA ARG A 252 4.74 -9.60 30.83
C ARG A 252 5.88 -10.43 30.21
N GLY A 253 7.12 -10.00 30.33
CA GLY A 253 8.32 -10.68 29.85
C GLY A 253 8.41 -10.71 28.34
N VAL A 254 8.18 -9.60 27.67
CA VAL A 254 8.39 -9.44 26.23
C VAL A 254 9.86 -9.23 25.90
N ASP A 255 10.26 -9.62 24.68
CA ASP A 255 11.64 -9.48 24.19
C ASP A 255 11.87 -8.13 23.48
N LEU A 256 10.78 -7.49 23.03
CA LEU A 256 10.79 -6.25 22.27
C LEU A 256 9.47 -5.51 22.44
N VAL A 257 9.53 -4.20 22.53
CA VAL A 257 8.37 -3.30 22.44
C VAL A 257 8.46 -2.47 21.18
N VAL A 258 7.35 -2.31 20.47
CA VAL A 258 7.27 -1.48 19.24
C VAL A 258 6.19 -0.42 19.40
N TRP A 259 6.60 0.85 19.26
CA TRP A 259 5.72 2.00 19.21
C TRP A 259 5.37 2.36 17.75
N PRO A 260 4.29 3.09 17.49
CA PRO A 260 3.91 3.49 16.14
C PRO A 260 4.82 4.57 15.54
N GLU A 261 4.57 4.88 14.27
CA GLU A 261 5.16 5.99 13.54
C GLU A 261 4.96 7.32 14.27
N SER A 262 6.02 8.16 14.32
CA SER A 262 6.03 9.47 14.99
C SER A 262 5.34 9.42 16.37
N SER A 263 5.72 8.45 17.19
CA SER A 263 5.12 8.22 18.52
C SER A 263 5.62 9.19 19.58
N THR A 264 6.80 9.80 19.38
CA THR A 264 7.30 10.83 20.28
C THR A 264 6.69 12.18 19.92
N PRO A 265 6.17 12.93 20.92
CA PRO A 265 5.64 14.29 20.71
C PRO A 265 6.75 15.36 20.70
N PHE A 266 7.95 14.99 20.24
CA PHE A 266 9.14 15.82 20.16
C PHE A 266 10.13 15.25 19.15
N VAL A 267 11.10 16.06 18.73
CA VAL A 267 12.15 15.64 17.80
C VAL A 267 13.30 15.01 18.60
N TRP A 268 13.55 13.71 18.39
CA TRP A 268 14.46 12.89 19.20
C TRP A 268 15.86 13.51 19.41
N ASN A 269 16.44 14.05 18.37
CA ASN A 269 17.81 14.56 18.43
C ASN A 269 17.93 16.08 18.61
N ARG A 270 16.82 16.77 18.91
CA ARG A 270 16.79 18.21 19.21
C ARG A 270 16.29 18.51 20.61
N ASP A 271 15.31 17.77 21.08
CA ASP A 271 14.70 17.98 22.40
C ASP A 271 15.40 17.09 23.44
N ALA A 272 16.64 17.46 23.80
CA ALA A 272 17.50 16.65 24.68
C ALA A 272 16.86 16.35 26.05
N GLU A 273 16.09 17.27 26.62
CA GLU A 273 15.41 17.10 27.91
C GLU A 273 14.36 15.96 27.82
N TYR A 274 13.47 16.00 26.82
CA TYR A 274 12.45 14.97 26.66
C TYR A 274 13.04 13.63 26.22
N ALA A 275 14.09 13.65 25.42
CA ALA A 275 14.81 12.44 25.05
C ALA A 275 15.42 11.75 26.27
N GLU A 276 15.97 12.50 27.22
CA GLU A 276 16.54 11.96 28.45
C GLU A 276 15.47 11.44 29.43
N ILE A 277 14.37 12.18 29.60
CA ILE A 277 13.21 11.71 30.39
C ILE A 277 12.69 10.38 29.82
N MET A 278 12.52 10.29 28.50
CA MET A 278 12.07 9.07 27.85
C MET A 278 13.08 7.94 28.05
N ARG A 279 14.37 8.20 27.83
CA ARG A 279 15.46 7.24 28.04
C ARG A 279 15.43 6.65 29.44
N ALA A 280 15.41 7.49 30.46
CA ALA A 280 15.40 7.05 31.85
C ALA A 280 14.21 6.12 32.17
N ARG A 281 13.01 6.47 31.67
CA ARG A 281 11.81 5.65 31.86
C ARG A 281 11.91 4.30 31.14
N LEU A 282 12.46 4.28 29.90
CA LEU A 282 12.63 3.03 29.13
C LEU A 282 13.72 2.14 29.69
N VAL A 283 14.82 2.69 30.19
CA VAL A 283 15.86 1.93 30.92
C VAL A 283 15.27 1.26 32.15
N SER A 284 14.39 1.94 32.89
CA SER A 284 13.70 1.35 34.04
C SER A 284 12.78 0.20 33.66
N ALA A 285 12.27 0.14 32.44
CA ALA A 285 11.48 -0.97 31.93
C ALA A 285 12.36 -2.18 31.53
N GLY A 286 13.64 -1.95 31.19
CA GLY A 286 14.64 -3.00 30.95
C GLY A 286 14.39 -3.83 29.69
N VAL A 287 13.69 -3.29 28.69
CA VAL A 287 13.34 -3.98 27.45
C VAL A 287 13.71 -3.13 26.24
N PRO A 288 14.25 -3.73 25.15
CA PRO A 288 14.49 -2.98 23.92
C PRO A 288 13.19 -2.39 23.35
N VAL A 289 13.29 -1.18 22.77
CA VAL A 289 12.14 -0.47 22.18
C VAL A 289 12.48 0.01 20.78
N VAL A 290 11.57 -0.25 19.84
CA VAL A 290 11.52 0.43 18.54
C VAL A 290 10.48 1.54 18.64
N PHE A 291 10.86 2.77 18.32
CA PHE A 291 9.94 3.91 18.38
C PHE A 291 10.10 4.82 17.15
N GLY A 292 8.98 5.38 16.71
CA GLY A 292 8.96 6.40 15.66
C GLY A 292 9.16 7.80 16.22
N SER A 293 10.04 8.56 15.61
CA SER A 293 10.28 9.98 15.91
C SER A 293 10.76 10.71 14.68
N ASP A 294 10.52 12.02 14.65
CA ASP A 294 11.17 12.84 13.67
C ASP A 294 12.66 13.03 14.04
N GLU A 295 13.50 13.13 13.00
CA GLU A 295 14.92 13.36 13.10
C GLU A 295 15.32 14.58 12.27
N VAL A 296 16.18 15.42 12.78
CA VAL A 296 16.68 16.60 12.08
C VAL A 296 18.19 16.45 11.87
N VAL A 297 18.64 16.57 10.62
CA VAL A 297 20.06 16.51 10.27
C VAL A 297 20.49 17.83 9.64
N GLY A 298 21.51 18.45 10.21
CA GLY A 298 21.93 19.78 9.76
C GLY A 298 20.85 20.85 9.94
N PRO A 299 20.87 21.91 9.11
CA PRO A 299 19.95 23.04 9.26
C PRO A 299 18.55 22.83 8.66
N SER A 300 18.40 21.89 7.71
CA SER A 300 17.20 21.86 6.86
C SER A 300 16.69 20.45 6.48
N GLU A 301 17.32 19.38 6.93
CA GLU A 301 16.89 18.03 6.59
C GLU A 301 16.06 17.43 7.72
N PHE A 302 14.80 17.15 7.43
CA PHE A 302 13.84 16.52 8.34
C PHE A 302 13.53 15.10 7.85
N TYR A 303 13.61 14.12 8.74
CA TYR A 303 13.31 12.73 8.42
C TYR A 303 12.23 12.17 9.34
N ASN A 304 11.28 11.47 8.77
CA ASN A 304 10.43 10.56 9.51
C ASN A 304 11.24 9.27 9.75
N ALA A 305 11.55 8.98 11.00
CA ALA A 305 12.51 7.93 11.34
C ALA A 305 11.95 6.96 12.38
N ALA A 306 12.51 5.76 12.38
CA ALA A 306 12.34 4.78 13.45
C ALA A 306 13.71 4.48 14.07
N PHE A 307 13.74 4.45 15.40
CA PHE A 307 14.95 4.21 16.19
C PHE A 307 14.82 2.91 16.96
N VAL A 308 15.93 2.22 17.16
CA VAL A 308 16.04 1.11 18.10
C VAL A 308 16.85 1.56 19.30
N MET A 309 16.25 1.50 20.48
CA MET A 309 16.91 1.69 21.77
C MET A 309 17.01 0.34 22.48
N ASP A 310 18.18 0.01 22.99
CA ASP A 310 18.34 -1.20 23.80
C ASP A 310 17.88 -1.01 25.26
N ALA A 311 17.93 -2.08 26.04
CA ALA A 311 17.54 -2.06 27.46
C ALA A 311 18.44 -1.17 28.34
N GLN A 312 19.62 -0.77 27.85
CA GLN A 312 20.56 0.12 28.53
C GLN A 312 20.34 1.61 28.13
N GLY A 313 19.39 1.87 27.22
CA GLY A 313 19.07 3.22 26.75
C GLY A 313 19.94 3.70 25.57
N GLU A 314 20.76 2.82 25.00
CA GLU A 314 21.61 3.16 23.87
C GLU A 314 20.89 3.02 22.53
N ILE A 315 21.01 4.01 21.65
CA ILE A 315 20.49 3.91 20.28
C ILE A 315 21.40 3.01 19.46
N ARG A 316 20.86 1.87 19.04
CA ARG A 316 21.57 0.86 18.25
C ARG A 316 21.46 1.05 16.73
N GLY A 317 20.56 1.91 16.30
CA GLY A 317 20.40 2.27 14.90
C GLY A 317 19.10 3.00 14.62
N SER A 318 19.02 3.54 13.41
CA SER A 318 17.81 4.19 12.91
C SER A 318 17.54 3.81 11.46
N TYR A 319 16.26 3.91 11.08
CA TYR A 319 15.78 3.81 9.71
C TYR A 319 15.04 5.09 9.38
N ARG A 320 15.32 5.70 8.25
CA ARG A 320 14.64 6.88 7.72
C ARG A 320 13.68 6.45 6.61
N LYS A 321 12.44 6.90 6.69
CA LYS A 321 11.41 6.62 5.69
C LYS A 321 11.89 6.98 4.29
N MET A 322 11.81 6.04 3.36
CA MET A 322 12.34 6.20 2.00
C MET A 322 11.26 6.69 1.03
N HIS A 323 10.03 6.21 1.19
CA HIS A 323 8.91 6.60 0.33
C HIS A 323 7.99 7.56 1.08
N LEU A 324 8.04 8.81 0.64
CA LEU A 324 7.31 9.90 1.30
C LEU A 324 5.89 10.02 0.75
N VAL A 325 4.95 10.42 1.61
CA VAL A 325 3.55 10.63 1.24
C VAL A 325 3.39 11.98 0.53
N PRO A 326 2.96 11.98 -0.75
CA PRO A 326 2.68 13.24 -1.45
C PRO A 326 1.64 14.07 -0.70
N PHE A 327 1.84 15.38 -0.63
CA PHE A 327 1.01 16.37 0.08
C PHE A 327 0.90 16.19 1.60
N GLY A 328 1.50 15.14 2.15
CA GLY A 328 1.57 14.93 3.60
C GLY A 328 2.98 15.14 4.16
N GLU A 329 3.99 14.81 3.37
CA GLU A 329 5.40 14.91 3.78
C GLU A 329 6.24 15.73 2.80
N TYR A 330 5.76 15.94 1.57
CA TYR A 330 6.38 16.82 0.58
C TYR A 330 5.36 17.23 -0.48
N ILE A 331 5.66 18.32 -1.22
CA ILE A 331 4.82 18.77 -2.34
C ILE A 331 5.42 18.23 -3.64
N PRO A 332 4.73 17.30 -4.33
CA PRO A 332 5.21 16.78 -5.61
C PRO A 332 5.16 17.87 -6.68
N VAL A 333 6.12 17.84 -7.63
CA VAL A 333 6.18 18.79 -8.79
C VAL A 333 5.98 20.25 -8.33
N ARG A 334 6.66 20.68 -7.27
CA ARG A 334 6.50 21.99 -6.63
C ARG A 334 6.54 23.17 -7.60
N TRP A 335 7.37 23.05 -8.66
CA TRP A 335 7.43 24.08 -9.72
C TRP A 335 6.10 24.29 -10.47
N LEU A 336 5.26 23.27 -10.55
CA LEU A 336 3.93 23.35 -11.18
C LEU A 336 2.85 23.71 -10.15
N LEU A 337 3.05 23.30 -8.89
CA LEU A 337 2.10 23.44 -7.78
C LEU A 337 2.55 24.55 -6.81
N PHE A 338 3.17 25.62 -7.32
CA PHE A 338 3.68 26.74 -6.50
C PHE A 338 2.61 27.37 -5.59
N PHE A 339 1.34 27.26 -5.94
CA PHE A 339 0.23 27.72 -5.13
C PHE A 339 -0.08 26.78 -3.95
N ALA A 340 0.41 25.55 -3.96
CA ALA A 340 0.18 24.58 -2.90
C ALA A 340 1.00 24.90 -1.64
N ASP A 341 2.08 25.66 -1.74
CA ASP A 341 2.86 26.13 -0.57
C ASP A 341 1.99 26.93 0.41
N SER A 342 1.04 27.71 -0.10
CA SER A 342 0.10 28.47 0.72
C SER A 342 -1.06 27.63 1.29
N LEU A 343 -1.30 26.44 0.74
CA LEU A 343 -2.34 25.51 1.20
C LEU A 343 -1.80 24.54 2.27
N VAL A 344 -0.48 24.42 2.40
CA VAL A 344 0.22 23.48 3.29
C VAL A 344 1.06 24.28 4.30
N GLU A 345 0.53 25.38 4.82
CA GLU A 345 1.18 26.17 5.87
C GLU A 345 1.47 25.30 7.09
N GLY A 346 2.78 25.13 7.42
CA GLY A 346 3.25 24.41 8.59
C GLY A 346 3.86 23.02 8.34
N PHE A 347 3.90 22.52 7.11
CA PHE A 347 4.61 21.29 6.79
C PHE A 347 6.06 21.58 6.41
N SER A 348 7.00 21.08 7.20
CA SER A 348 8.39 20.96 6.77
C SER A 348 8.46 19.88 5.68
N ASP A 349 9.12 20.16 4.54
CA ASP A 349 9.40 19.13 3.55
C ASP A 349 10.30 18.07 4.20
N PHE A 350 9.79 16.85 4.33
CA PHE A 350 10.59 15.73 4.77
C PHE A 350 11.56 15.31 3.68
N SER A 351 12.73 14.85 4.10
CA SER A 351 13.75 14.27 3.25
C SER A 351 13.58 12.74 3.18
N ALA A 352 13.71 12.17 1.98
CA ALA A 352 13.63 10.72 1.83
C ALA A 352 14.91 10.04 2.32
N GLY A 353 14.77 8.97 3.09
CA GLY A 353 15.86 8.07 3.43
C GLY A 353 16.44 7.39 2.18
N GLN A 354 17.73 7.06 2.22
CA GLN A 354 18.45 6.52 1.07
C GLN A 354 18.86 5.06 1.20
N ARG A 355 18.64 4.44 2.37
CA ARG A 355 19.16 3.10 2.68
C ARG A 355 18.12 2.25 3.39
N LEU A 356 18.01 1.01 2.93
CA LEU A 356 17.37 -0.06 3.70
C LEU A 356 18.35 -0.48 4.79
N THR A 357 17.94 -0.31 6.04
CA THR A 357 18.80 -0.60 7.21
C THR A 357 18.21 -1.77 7.98
N LEU A 358 19.06 -2.75 8.28
CA LEU A 358 18.72 -3.79 9.27
C LEU A 358 19.17 -3.29 10.65
N LEU A 359 18.20 -3.13 11.54
CA LEU A 359 18.42 -2.61 12.89
C LEU A 359 18.69 -3.78 13.86
N PRO A 360 19.76 -3.74 14.66
CA PRO A 360 20.07 -4.78 15.62
C PRO A 360 19.15 -4.68 16.87
N VAL A 361 18.57 -5.80 17.25
CA VAL A 361 17.77 -5.96 18.48
C VAL A 361 18.24 -7.20 19.20
N GLY A 362 19.09 -7.06 20.20
CA GLY A 362 19.77 -8.19 20.86
C GLY A 362 20.55 -9.03 19.84
N SER A 363 20.25 -10.33 19.73
CA SER A 363 20.83 -11.23 18.75
C SER A 363 20.12 -11.22 17.38
N HIS A 364 19.03 -10.49 17.24
CA HIS A 364 18.21 -10.44 16.04
C HIS A 364 18.48 -9.19 15.21
N ARG A 365 18.08 -9.24 13.95
CA ARG A 365 18.07 -8.08 13.05
C ARG A 365 16.63 -7.82 12.61
N LEU A 366 16.22 -6.57 12.71
CA LEU A 366 14.88 -6.10 12.38
C LEU A 366 14.93 -5.22 11.14
N SER A 367 14.06 -5.46 10.19
CA SER A 367 13.74 -4.49 9.13
C SER A 367 12.51 -3.70 9.55
N VAL A 368 12.57 -2.38 9.40
CA VAL A 368 11.47 -1.49 9.70
C VAL A 368 10.94 -0.90 8.39
N ALA A 369 9.62 -0.92 8.23
CA ALA A 369 8.91 -0.17 7.22
C ALA A 369 8.03 0.86 7.92
N VAL A 370 8.12 2.12 7.51
CA VAL A 370 7.32 3.22 8.04
C VAL A 370 6.29 3.59 6.99
N CYS A 371 5.00 3.49 7.39
CA CYS A 371 3.84 3.76 6.54
C CYS A 371 3.89 2.95 5.23
N TYR A 372 3.77 3.58 4.07
CA TYR A 372 3.74 2.83 2.81
C TYR A 372 4.92 3.16 1.90
#